data_07a6060f2b2714f2103ad16d66e7cb5f
#
_entry.id   07a6060f2b2714f2103ad16d66e7cb5f
#
_cell.length_a   1.000
_cell.length_b   1.000
_cell.length_c   1.000
_cell.angle_alpha   90.00
_cell.angle_beta   90.00
_cell.angle_gamma   90.00
#
_symmetry.space_group_name_H-M   'P 1'
#
loop_
_entity.id
_entity.type
_entity.pdbx_description
1 polymer ?
#
loop_
_entity_poly.entity_id
_entity_poly.type
_entity_poly.pdbx_seq_one_letter_code
_entity_poly.pdbx_strand_id
1 'polypeptide(L)'
;MSQPTQPHQASSSSHSSSQSPQHVQPQGLGLYVPPSLSGPYPQPPAQRRRVNEDIFLNIVLYIGSLLLIGAAGLFVTSVTSSQDETAIFRVLAMALGAVVFYGAGLLTYRFVERLRIASYSFAATGLAFIPLTGVAAYVLKIWAEGRYVWLLTSLVGTAAIVGACALMRNRVMAYLLISFIVSDSLAATKVAALPFVWYFVSLTAVATVLGLVLHFAPNAAPKGIREGLVDSSRIFVPATAIAIFFFTNDLSYTDAGIAFAVMSVHAILFTWLN
;
A
#
# COMPACT_ATOMS: atom_id res chain seq x y z
N MET A 1 32.44 -37.75 45.47
CA MET A 1 32.25 -36.98 46.71
C MET A 1 31.47 -35.71 46.36
N SER A 2 30.33 -35.57 47.04
CA SER A 2 29.52 -34.34 47.22
C SER A 2 28.79 -33.75 46.00
N GLN A 3 27.53 -34.17 45.81
CA GLN A 3 26.49 -33.43 45.11
C GLN A 3 26.01 -32.26 45.99
N PRO A 4 25.62 -31.10 45.40
CA PRO A 4 24.72 -30.18 46.05
C PRO A 4 23.35 -30.20 45.39
N THR A 5 22.41 -30.52 46.21
CA THR A 5 20.98 -30.24 46.36
C THR A 5 20.35 -29.18 45.46
N GLN A 6 19.30 -29.59 44.71
CA GLN A 6 18.32 -28.69 44.07
C GLN A 6 17.32 -28.14 45.12
N PRO A 7 16.92 -26.87 45.03
CA PRO A 7 15.75 -26.39 45.72
C PRO A 7 14.48 -26.56 44.87
N HIS A 8 13.49 -27.20 45.47
CA HIS A 8 12.11 -27.29 45.03
C HIS A 8 11.52 -25.90 44.79
N GLN A 9 11.07 -25.61 43.56
CA GLN A 9 10.13 -24.55 43.32
C GLN A 9 8.70 -25.09 43.40
N ALA A 10 7.98 -24.62 44.38
CA ALA A 10 6.56 -24.86 44.58
C ALA A 10 5.73 -24.10 43.53
N SER A 11 4.98 -24.86 42.75
CA SER A 11 3.94 -24.35 41.85
C SER A 11 2.73 -23.97 42.67
N SER A 12 2.50 -22.68 42.84
CA SER A 12 1.22 -22.13 43.34
C SER A 12 0.28 -21.82 42.14
N SER A 13 -0.59 -22.77 41.84
CA SER A 13 -1.75 -22.60 40.98
C SER A 13 -2.84 -21.86 41.78
N SER A 14 -2.98 -20.58 41.57
CA SER A 14 -4.13 -19.81 42.04
C SER A 14 -5.26 -19.89 41.02
N HIS A 15 -6.19 -20.86 41.23
CA HIS A 15 -7.51 -20.84 40.63
C HIS A 15 -8.31 -19.70 41.26
N SER A 16 -8.47 -18.60 40.59
CA SER A 16 -9.50 -17.60 40.89
C SER A 16 -10.81 -17.98 40.20
N SER A 17 -11.63 -18.74 40.89
CA SER A 17 -13.03 -18.95 40.58
C SER A 17 -13.79 -17.65 40.86
N SER A 18 -14.13 -16.91 39.81
CA SER A 18 -15.10 -15.81 39.88
C SER A 18 -16.50 -16.38 40.12
N GLN A 19 -16.93 -16.45 41.41
CA GLN A 19 -18.31 -16.69 41.76
C GLN A 19 -19.12 -15.45 41.37
N SER A 20 -20.06 -15.65 40.46
CA SER A 20 -21.14 -14.70 40.17
C SER A 20 -22.03 -14.55 41.43
N PRO A 21 -22.41 -13.34 41.80
CA PRO A 21 -23.33 -13.14 42.94
C PRO A 21 -24.70 -13.72 42.58
N GLN A 22 -25.16 -14.71 43.40
CA GLN A 22 -26.53 -15.19 43.37
C GLN A 22 -27.46 -14.05 43.74
N HIS A 23 -28.33 -13.67 42.84
CA HIS A 23 -29.43 -12.74 43.02
C HIS A 23 -30.45 -13.40 43.95
N VAL A 24 -30.43 -13.00 45.21
CA VAL A 24 -31.49 -13.33 46.20
C VAL A 24 -32.76 -12.61 45.74
N GLN A 25 -33.75 -13.39 45.31
CA GLN A 25 -35.12 -12.90 45.03
C GLN A 25 -35.82 -12.63 46.33
N PRO A 26 -36.27 -11.39 46.62
CA PRO A 26 -37.20 -11.15 47.73
C PRO A 26 -38.59 -11.67 47.33
N GLN A 27 -39.09 -12.65 48.08
CA GLN A 27 -40.48 -13.05 48.00
C GLN A 27 -41.42 -11.99 48.62
N GLY A 28 -42.41 -11.62 47.87
CA GLY A 28 -43.69 -11.24 48.38
C GLY A 28 -43.91 -9.77 48.73
N LEU A 29 -44.39 -9.04 47.74
CA LEU A 29 -45.45 -8.02 47.91
C LEU A 29 -46.10 -7.88 46.52
N GLY A 30 -47.40 -8.20 46.48
CA GLY A 30 -48.22 -8.14 45.25
C GLY A 30 -48.28 -6.70 44.71
N LEU A 31 -47.31 -6.34 43.93
CA LEU A 31 -47.32 -5.11 43.14
C LEU A 31 -48.09 -5.35 41.85
N TYR A 32 -49.17 -4.60 41.71
CA TYR A 32 -49.96 -4.42 40.50
C TYR A 32 -49.03 -4.21 39.31
N VAL A 33 -48.89 -5.22 38.45
CA VAL A 33 -48.19 -5.11 37.17
C VAL A 33 -49.14 -4.43 36.19
N PRO A 34 -48.90 -3.17 35.78
CA PRO A 34 -49.72 -2.58 34.75
C PRO A 34 -49.57 -3.42 33.48
N PRO A 35 -50.66 -3.59 32.66
CA PRO A 35 -50.61 -4.35 31.44
C PRO A 35 -49.49 -3.78 30.56
N SER A 36 -48.49 -4.63 30.25
CA SER A 36 -47.41 -4.29 29.35
C SER A 36 -48.02 -3.85 28.01
N LEU A 37 -47.92 -2.56 27.71
CA LEU A 37 -48.13 -2.03 26.38
C LEU A 37 -47.02 -2.60 25.46
N SER A 38 -47.14 -3.89 25.11
CA SER A 38 -46.36 -4.52 24.05
C SER A 38 -46.91 -4.08 22.71
N GLY A 39 -46.89 -2.77 22.47
CA GLY A 39 -46.93 -2.29 21.08
C GLY A 39 -45.64 -2.67 20.38
N PRO A 40 -45.71 -3.11 19.11
CA PRO A 40 -44.51 -3.34 18.35
C PRO A 40 -43.69 -2.05 18.35
N TYR A 41 -42.53 -2.07 19.02
CA TYR A 41 -41.56 -0.98 18.92
C TYR A 41 -41.30 -0.74 17.45
N PRO A 42 -41.48 0.49 16.93
CA PRO A 42 -41.10 0.77 15.56
C PRO A 42 -39.62 0.48 15.41
N GLN A 43 -39.32 -0.60 14.68
CA GLN A 43 -37.94 -0.93 14.34
C GLN A 43 -37.35 0.27 13.59
N PRO A 44 -36.17 0.74 13.97
CA PRO A 44 -35.52 1.84 13.26
C PRO A 44 -35.37 1.43 11.78
N PRO A 45 -35.83 2.28 10.83
CA PRO A 45 -35.82 1.92 9.41
C PRO A 45 -34.40 1.61 8.95
N ALA A 46 -34.25 0.35 8.60
CA ALA A 46 -33.28 -0.18 7.66
C ALA A 46 -31.95 0.59 7.42
N GLN A 47 -31.03 0.47 8.33
CA GLN A 47 -29.62 0.80 8.13
C GLN A 47 -28.98 -0.01 6.96
N ARG A 48 -29.59 -1.12 6.56
CA ARG A 48 -29.13 -1.98 5.44
C ARG A 48 -29.16 -1.30 4.06
N ARG A 49 -30.05 -0.35 3.83
CA ARG A 49 -30.16 0.30 2.50
C ARG A 49 -28.99 1.24 2.22
N ARG A 50 -28.50 1.96 3.23
CA ARG A 50 -27.38 2.90 3.08
C ARG A 50 -26.05 2.19 2.77
N VAL A 51 -25.80 1.03 3.36
CA VAL A 51 -24.56 0.26 3.12
C VAL A 51 -24.45 -0.19 1.67
N ASN A 52 -25.58 -0.59 1.05
CA ASN A 52 -25.56 -1.02 -0.35
C ASN A 52 -25.36 0.15 -1.33
N GLU A 53 -25.90 1.33 -1.01
CA GLU A 53 -25.69 2.55 -1.83
C GLU A 53 -24.23 3.02 -1.78
N ASP A 54 -23.60 2.98 -0.61
CA ASP A 54 -22.19 3.35 -0.45
C ASP A 54 -21.26 2.37 -1.18
N ILE A 55 -21.55 1.06 -1.14
CA ILE A 55 -20.79 0.05 -1.87
C ILE A 55 -20.93 0.25 -3.37
N PHE A 56 -22.16 0.49 -3.85
CA PHE A 56 -22.41 0.73 -5.27
C PHE A 56 -21.69 1.97 -5.78
N LEU A 57 -21.76 3.09 -5.05
CA LEU A 57 -21.04 4.33 -5.40
C LEU A 57 -19.53 4.12 -5.46
N ASN A 58 -18.97 3.34 -4.53
CA ASN A 58 -17.55 3.03 -4.54
C ASN A 58 -17.16 2.18 -5.75
N ILE A 59 -17.93 1.17 -6.10
CA ILE A 59 -17.70 0.33 -7.29
C ILE A 59 -17.73 1.19 -8.55
N VAL A 60 -18.73 2.07 -8.70
CA VAL A 60 -18.84 2.96 -9.85
C VAL A 60 -17.65 3.93 -9.94
N LEU A 61 -17.18 4.47 -8.80
CA LEU A 61 -16.00 5.33 -8.74
C LEU A 61 -14.72 4.61 -9.14
N TYR A 62 -14.52 3.37 -8.66
CA TYR A 62 -13.35 2.57 -9.05
C TYR A 62 -13.37 2.21 -10.53
N ILE A 63 -14.53 1.79 -11.06
CA ILE A 63 -14.69 1.50 -12.49
C ILE A 63 -14.46 2.78 -13.31
N GLY A 64 -15.03 3.91 -12.91
CA GLY A 64 -14.83 5.20 -13.57
C GLY A 64 -13.35 5.62 -13.58
N SER A 65 -12.65 5.46 -12.46
CA SER A 65 -11.21 5.74 -12.36
C SER A 65 -10.40 4.81 -13.29
N LEU A 66 -10.72 3.53 -13.35
CA LEU A 66 -10.06 2.57 -14.20
C LEU A 66 -10.27 2.88 -15.69
N LEU A 67 -11.52 3.23 -16.07
CA LEU A 67 -11.85 3.64 -17.44
C LEU A 67 -11.11 4.92 -17.84
N LEU A 68 -10.98 5.87 -16.92
CA LEU A 68 -10.27 7.12 -17.17
C LEU A 68 -8.76 6.88 -17.36
N ILE A 69 -8.16 6.01 -16.57
CA ILE A 69 -6.76 5.60 -16.74
C ILE A 69 -6.58 4.86 -18.07
N GLY A 70 -7.49 3.95 -18.41
CA GLY A 70 -7.49 3.24 -19.68
C GLY A 70 -7.63 4.19 -20.87
N ALA A 71 -8.55 5.15 -20.80
CA ALA A 71 -8.74 6.19 -21.84
C ALA A 71 -7.49 7.06 -22.00
N ALA A 72 -6.82 7.43 -20.90
CA ALA A 72 -5.55 8.16 -20.97
C ALA A 72 -4.45 7.34 -21.63
N GLY A 73 -4.35 6.04 -21.32
CA GLY A 73 -3.43 5.13 -21.99
C GLY A 73 -3.69 5.01 -23.49
N LEU A 74 -4.95 4.83 -23.89
CA LEU A 74 -5.36 4.82 -25.31
C LEU A 74 -5.09 6.15 -26.00
N PHE A 75 -5.31 7.27 -25.31
CA PHE A 75 -5.00 8.59 -25.82
C PHE A 75 -3.50 8.74 -26.13
N VAL A 76 -2.62 8.24 -25.26
CA VAL A 76 -1.17 8.24 -25.52
C VAL A 76 -0.82 7.41 -26.75
N THR A 77 -1.41 6.22 -26.90
CA THR A 77 -1.09 5.31 -28.01
C THR A 77 -1.69 5.75 -29.35
N SER A 78 -2.89 6.36 -29.36
CA SER A 78 -3.55 6.81 -30.60
C SER A 78 -2.87 7.99 -31.28
N VAL A 79 -1.92 8.60 -30.62
CA VAL A 79 -1.37 9.92 -30.96
C VAL A 79 -0.01 9.82 -31.69
N THR A 80 0.51 8.63 -31.95
CA THR A 80 1.81 8.42 -32.62
C THR A 80 1.88 9.04 -34.02
N SER A 81 0.79 9.61 -34.57
CA SER A 81 0.70 10.06 -35.97
C SER A 81 0.63 11.58 -36.19
N SER A 82 0.73 12.42 -35.16
CA SER A 82 0.53 13.87 -35.34
C SER A 82 1.70 14.73 -34.88
N GLN A 83 1.91 15.81 -35.64
CA GLN A 83 3.02 16.77 -35.64
C GLN A 83 3.43 17.31 -34.25
N ASP A 84 4.72 17.63 -34.12
CA ASP A 84 5.44 17.93 -32.86
C ASP A 84 4.84 19.04 -31.98
N GLU A 85 4.16 20.03 -32.54
CA GLU A 85 3.64 21.17 -31.74
C GLU A 85 2.50 20.77 -30.77
N THR A 86 1.70 19.79 -31.12
CA THR A 86 0.58 19.32 -30.29
C THR A 86 1.02 18.36 -29.18
N ALA A 87 2.22 17.77 -29.31
CA ALA A 87 2.76 16.80 -28.36
C ALA A 87 2.96 17.38 -26.97
N ILE A 88 3.52 18.61 -26.89
CA ILE A 88 3.77 19.30 -25.62
C ILE A 88 2.45 19.59 -24.90
N PHE A 89 1.43 20.09 -25.61
CA PHE A 89 0.11 20.37 -25.02
C PHE A 89 -0.54 19.12 -24.43
N ARG A 90 -0.35 17.97 -25.04
CA ARG A 90 -0.92 16.68 -24.57
C ARG A 90 -0.25 16.20 -23.30
N VAL A 91 1.09 16.25 -23.24
CA VAL A 91 1.81 15.90 -22.01
C VAL A 91 1.46 16.88 -20.90
N LEU A 92 1.35 18.17 -21.20
CA LEU A 92 0.93 19.18 -20.23
C LEU A 92 -0.51 18.95 -19.73
N ALA A 93 -1.44 18.59 -20.63
CA ALA A 93 -2.81 18.25 -20.25
C ALA A 93 -2.87 17.03 -19.32
N MET A 94 -2.06 15.99 -19.60
CA MET A 94 -1.97 14.83 -18.72
C MET A 94 -1.34 15.17 -17.37
N ALA A 95 -0.27 15.96 -17.34
CA ALA A 95 0.34 16.45 -16.12
C ALA A 95 -0.65 17.29 -15.29
N LEU A 96 -1.40 18.18 -15.93
CA LEU A 96 -2.46 18.95 -15.28
C LEU A 96 -3.57 18.03 -14.73
N GLY A 97 -3.98 17.03 -15.49
CA GLY A 97 -4.90 15.99 -15.04
C GLY A 97 -4.39 15.29 -13.77
N ALA A 98 -3.10 14.90 -13.74
CA ALA A 98 -2.48 14.31 -12.57
C ALA A 98 -2.62 15.24 -11.34
N VAL A 99 -2.25 16.50 -11.49
CA VAL A 99 -2.32 17.50 -10.40
C VAL A 99 -3.76 17.73 -9.93
N VAL A 100 -4.71 17.87 -10.87
CA VAL A 100 -6.12 18.10 -10.54
C VAL A 100 -6.73 16.92 -9.80
N PHE A 101 -6.55 15.70 -10.31
CA PHE A 101 -7.09 14.49 -9.66
C PHE A 101 -6.43 14.23 -8.31
N TYR A 102 -5.11 14.34 -8.24
CA TYR A 102 -4.38 14.16 -6.98
C TYR A 102 -4.78 15.23 -5.95
N GLY A 103 -4.80 16.50 -6.35
CA GLY A 103 -5.22 17.60 -5.49
C GLY A 103 -6.67 17.49 -5.04
N ALA A 104 -7.59 17.15 -5.96
CA ALA A 104 -8.99 16.89 -5.64
C ALA A 104 -9.13 15.75 -4.61
N GLY A 105 -8.34 14.66 -4.77
CA GLY A 105 -8.30 13.56 -3.80
C GLY A 105 -7.89 14.03 -2.41
N LEU A 106 -6.79 14.79 -2.28
CA LEU A 106 -6.31 15.30 -1.00
C LEU A 106 -7.30 16.29 -0.36
N LEU A 107 -7.85 17.22 -1.15
CA LEU A 107 -8.82 18.21 -0.67
C LEU A 107 -10.12 17.54 -0.21
N THR A 108 -10.66 16.62 -1.02
CA THR A 108 -11.85 15.86 -0.65
C THR A 108 -11.66 15.07 0.63
N TYR A 109 -10.51 14.42 0.80
CA TYR A 109 -10.17 13.69 2.03
C TYR A 109 -10.17 14.59 3.27
N ARG A 110 -9.64 15.82 3.12
CA ARG A 110 -9.49 16.77 4.23
C ARG A 110 -10.80 17.44 4.60
N PHE A 111 -11.62 17.83 3.61
CA PHE A 111 -12.78 18.69 3.85
C PHE A 111 -14.12 17.96 3.84
N VAL A 112 -14.22 16.77 3.22
CA VAL A 112 -15.49 16.08 3.04
C VAL A 112 -15.43 14.66 3.62
N GLU A 113 -15.81 14.52 4.90
CA GLU A 113 -15.74 13.22 5.59
C GLU A 113 -16.53 12.10 4.89
N ARG A 114 -17.70 12.44 4.32
CA ARG A 114 -18.56 11.46 3.63
C ARG A 114 -17.93 10.89 2.36
N LEU A 115 -16.97 11.60 1.75
CA LEU A 115 -16.33 11.21 0.50
C LEU A 115 -14.89 10.67 0.70
N ARG A 116 -14.50 10.30 1.92
CA ARG A 116 -13.15 9.77 2.21
C ARG A 116 -12.80 8.57 1.34
N ILE A 117 -13.75 7.68 1.05
CA ILE A 117 -13.49 6.52 0.19
C ILE A 117 -13.28 6.96 -1.25
N ALA A 118 -14.11 7.88 -1.77
CA ALA A 118 -13.94 8.44 -3.11
C ALA A 118 -12.62 9.20 -3.26
N SER A 119 -12.15 9.86 -2.21
CA SER A 119 -10.89 10.60 -2.22
C SER A 119 -9.67 9.71 -2.50
N TYR A 120 -9.69 8.46 -2.05
CA TYR A 120 -8.64 7.49 -2.39
C TYR A 120 -8.60 7.18 -3.89
N SER A 121 -9.77 7.02 -4.54
CA SER A 121 -9.86 6.83 -5.99
C SER A 121 -9.30 8.02 -6.76
N PHE A 122 -9.66 9.25 -6.38
CA PHE A 122 -9.14 10.45 -7.02
C PHE A 122 -7.62 10.56 -6.86
N ALA A 123 -7.11 10.39 -5.64
CA ALA A 123 -5.68 10.44 -5.38
C ALA A 123 -4.92 9.33 -6.14
N ALA A 124 -5.43 8.10 -6.16
CA ALA A 124 -4.83 6.99 -6.89
C ALA A 124 -4.84 7.23 -8.40
N THR A 125 -5.94 7.78 -8.95
CA THR A 125 -6.03 8.17 -10.35
C THR A 125 -4.99 9.24 -10.69
N GLY A 126 -4.87 10.28 -9.89
CA GLY A 126 -3.86 11.32 -10.07
C GLY A 126 -2.44 10.75 -10.04
N LEU A 127 -2.15 9.85 -9.09
CA LEU A 127 -0.86 9.15 -9.01
C LEU A 127 -0.59 8.27 -10.24
N ALA A 128 -1.60 7.59 -10.78
CA ALA A 128 -1.46 6.78 -11.98
C ALA A 128 -1.19 7.61 -13.25
N PHE A 129 -1.67 8.86 -13.29
CA PHE A 129 -1.35 9.79 -14.39
C PHE A 129 0.13 10.21 -14.42
N ILE A 130 0.85 10.17 -13.29
CA ILE A 130 2.27 10.54 -13.24
C ILE A 130 3.13 9.65 -14.16
N PRO A 131 3.16 8.31 -14.02
CA PRO A 131 3.90 7.46 -14.92
C PRO A 131 3.37 7.51 -16.37
N LEU A 132 2.05 7.66 -16.57
CA LEU A 132 1.48 7.82 -17.90
C LEU A 132 1.97 9.10 -18.59
N THR A 133 2.11 10.20 -17.85
CA THR A 133 2.70 11.44 -18.36
C THR A 133 4.15 11.23 -18.78
N GLY A 134 4.92 10.45 -18.01
CA GLY A 134 6.29 10.08 -18.37
C GLY A 134 6.35 9.25 -19.65
N VAL A 135 5.50 8.23 -19.76
CA VAL A 135 5.39 7.42 -20.98
C VAL A 135 5.02 8.28 -22.19
N ALA A 136 4.04 9.20 -22.02
CA ALA A 136 3.65 10.12 -23.08
C ALA A 136 4.81 11.03 -23.51
N ALA A 137 5.56 11.61 -22.56
CA ALA A 137 6.72 12.46 -22.86
C ALA A 137 7.80 11.70 -23.64
N TYR A 138 8.01 10.43 -23.32
CA TYR A 138 8.95 9.56 -24.04
C TYR A 138 8.46 9.20 -25.43
N VAL A 139 7.22 8.70 -25.57
CA VAL A 139 6.63 8.27 -26.85
C VAL A 139 6.53 9.44 -27.84
N LEU A 140 6.18 10.62 -27.33
CA LEU A 140 6.09 11.85 -28.14
C LEU A 140 7.46 12.53 -28.36
N LYS A 141 8.55 11.86 -27.99
CA LYS A 141 9.94 12.34 -28.20
C LYS A 141 10.25 13.74 -27.64
N ILE A 142 9.47 14.20 -26.66
CA ILE A 142 9.72 15.47 -25.97
C ILE A 142 11.03 15.38 -25.17
N TRP A 143 11.35 14.19 -24.69
CA TRP A 143 12.59 13.90 -23.99
C TRP A 143 13.31 12.73 -24.67
N ALA A 144 14.52 12.97 -25.13
CA ALA A 144 15.26 12.00 -25.95
C ALA A 144 15.64 10.71 -25.19
N GLU A 145 15.90 10.80 -23.87
CA GLU A 145 16.38 9.68 -23.09
C GLU A 145 15.33 9.15 -22.10
N GLY A 146 14.62 8.09 -22.48
CA GLY A 146 13.54 7.50 -21.69
C GLY A 146 13.94 7.03 -20.28
N ARG A 147 15.23 6.68 -20.05
CA ARG A 147 15.73 6.27 -18.73
C ARG A 147 15.63 7.39 -17.69
N TYR A 148 15.96 8.63 -18.07
CA TYR A 148 15.84 9.77 -17.16
C TYR A 148 14.38 10.20 -16.94
N VAL A 149 13.55 10.09 -17.97
CA VAL A 149 12.11 10.34 -17.85
C VAL A 149 11.49 9.37 -16.87
N TRP A 150 11.84 8.09 -16.94
CA TRP A 150 11.36 7.07 -16.01
C TRP A 150 11.77 7.39 -14.57
N LEU A 151 13.06 7.67 -14.35
CA LEU A 151 13.54 8.01 -13.01
C LEU A 151 12.85 9.27 -12.45
N LEU A 152 12.75 10.33 -13.27
CA LEU A 152 12.14 11.59 -12.84
C LEU A 152 10.66 11.40 -12.47
N THR A 153 9.89 10.72 -13.31
CA THR A 153 8.45 10.48 -13.05
C THR A 153 8.23 9.57 -11.85
N SER A 154 9.09 8.57 -11.65
CA SER A 154 9.05 7.72 -10.45
C SER A 154 9.34 8.53 -9.19
N LEU A 155 10.38 9.37 -9.18
CA LEU A 155 10.71 10.22 -8.03
C LEU A 155 9.59 11.22 -7.71
N VAL A 156 9.00 11.85 -8.73
CA VAL A 156 7.84 12.74 -8.55
C VAL A 156 6.65 11.95 -7.96
N GLY A 157 6.40 10.75 -8.46
CA GLY A 157 5.37 9.86 -7.94
C GLY A 157 5.62 9.45 -6.49
N THR A 158 6.87 9.10 -6.15
CA THR A 158 7.28 8.78 -4.78
C THR A 158 7.07 9.98 -3.84
N ALA A 159 7.46 11.17 -4.25
CA ALA A 159 7.24 12.39 -3.46
C ALA A 159 5.73 12.66 -3.25
N ALA A 160 4.92 12.51 -4.30
CA ALA A 160 3.48 12.68 -4.22
C ALA A 160 2.84 11.64 -3.28
N ILE A 161 3.18 10.34 -3.41
CA ILE A 161 2.58 9.31 -2.56
C ILE A 161 3.04 9.42 -1.10
N VAL A 162 4.26 9.88 -0.82
CA VAL A 162 4.69 10.19 0.55
C VAL A 162 3.81 11.29 1.15
N GLY A 163 3.50 12.34 0.40
CA GLY A 163 2.54 13.38 0.80
C GLY A 163 1.15 12.82 1.07
N ALA A 164 0.65 11.93 0.21
CA ALA A 164 -0.64 11.24 0.41
C ALA A 164 -0.62 10.35 1.66
N CYS A 165 0.46 9.60 1.89
CA CYS A 165 0.65 8.75 3.08
C CYS A 165 0.61 9.56 4.39
N ALA A 166 1.22 10.75 4.40
CA ALA A 166 1.22 11.64 5.56
C ALA A 166 -0.19 12.10 5.94
N LEU A 167 -1.06 12.32 4.94
CA LEU A 167 -2.44 12.80 5.13
C LEU A 167 -3.43 11.65 5.34
N MET A 168 -3.41 10.65 4.47
CA MET A 168 -4.46 9.63 4.38
C MET A 168 -4.25 8.43 5.30
N ARG A 169 -3.01 8.15 5.74
CA ARG A 169 -2.63 7.10 6.72
C ARG A 169 -3.26 5.73 6.48
N ASN A 170 -3.45 5.34 5.21
CA ASN A 170 -4.13 4.11 4.80
C ASN A 170 -3.12 3.08 4.30
N ARG A 171 -3.39 1.79 4.58
CA ARG A 171 -2.60 0.64 4.11
C ARG A 171 -2.49 0.57 2.58
N VAL A 172 -3.56 0.95 1.85
CA VAL A 172 -3.54 0.98 0.38
C VAL A 172 -2.48 1.95 -0.15
N MET A 173 -2.30 3.10 0.50
CA MET A 173 -1.26 4.07 0.13
C MET A 173 0.15 3.51 0.34
N ALA A 174 0.34 2.62 1.32
CA ALA A 174 1.62 1.95 1.52
C ALA A 174 1.99 1.04 0.34
N TYR A 175 1.05 0.29 -0.21
CA TYR A 175 1.31 -0.55 -1.38
C TYR A 175 1.66 0.28 -2.63
N LEU A 176 0.98 1.43 -2.81
CA LEU A 176 1.33 2.36 -3.88
C LEU A 176 2.72 2.97 -3.66
N LEU A 177 3.05 3.36 -2.43
CA LEU A 177 4.38 3.86 -2.09
C LEU A 177 5.48 2.86 -2.47
N ILE A 178 5.28 1.59 -2.13
CA ILE A 178 6.23 0.54 -2.48
C ILE A 178 6.37 0.38 -3.99
N SER A 179 5.27 0.42 -4.74
CA SER A 179 5.31 0.33 -6.19
C SER A 179 6.15 1.44 -6.81
N PHE A 180 6.08 2.66 -6.27
CA PHE A 180 6.93 3.76 -6.70
C PHE A 180 8.39 3.60 -6.27
N ILE A 181 8.66 3.15 -5.03
CA ILE A 181 10.03 2.88 -4.55
C ILE A 181 10.70 1.78 -5.41
N VAL A 182 9.96 0.73 -5.76
CA VAL A 182 10.43 -0.30 -6.70
C VAL A 182 10.74 0.32 -8.05
N SER A 183 9.85 1.13 -8.59
CA SER A 183 10.06 1.82 -9.87
C SER A 183 11.28 2.74 -9.82
N ASP A 184 11.50 3.48 -8.73
CA ASP A 184 12.70 4.31 -8.51
C ASP A 184 13.98 3.47 -8.54
N SER A 185 13.98 2.34 -7.82
CA SER A 185 15.12 1.43 -7.76
C SER A 185 15.48 0.87 -9.14
N LEU A 186 14.47 0.40 -9.90
CA LEU A 186 14.68 -0.12 -11.25
C LEU A 186 15.13 0.98 -12.22
N ALA A 187 14.52 2.17 -12.14
CA ALA A 187 14.89 3.31 -12.97
C ALA A 187 16.32 3.78 -12.67
N ALA A 188 16.71 3.85 -11.40
CA ALA A 188 18.07 4.20 -10.97
C ALA A 188 19.11 3.21 -11.53
N THR A 189 18.82 1.90 -11.46
CA THR A 189 19.66 0.83 -12.02
C THR A 189 19.81 1.01 -13.53
N LYS A 190 18.73 1.36 -14.25
CA LYS A 190 18.74 1.62 -15.68
C LYS A 190 19.55 2.87 -16.04
N VAL A 191 19.42 3.94 -15.28
CA VAL A 191 20.19 5.19 -15.47
C VAL A 191 21.67 4.94 -15.26
N ALA A 192 22.02 4.16 -14.23
CA ALA A 192 23.40 3.79 -13.92
C ALA A 192 24.02 2.81 -14.94
N ALA A 193 23.23 2.36 -15.95
CA ALA A 193 23.65 1.41 -16.98
C ALA A 193 24.26 0.12 -16.40
N LEU A 194 23.75 -0.33 -15.25
CA LEU A 194 24.25 -1.51 -14.57
C LEU A 194 23.77 -2.80 -15.28
N PRO A 195 24.54 -3.91 -15.20
CA PRO A 195 24.12 -5.22 -15.69
C PRO A 195 22.79 -5.69 -15.11
N PHE A 196 22.13 -6.61 -15.82
CA PHE A 196 20.75 -7.05 -15.48
C PHE A 196 20.60 -7.60 -14.05
N VAL A 197 21.63 -8.26 -13.53
CA VAL A 197 21.64 -8.78 -12.14
C VAL A 197 21.36 -7.69 -11.11
N TRP A 198 21.81 -6.44 -11.35
CA TRP A 198 21.64 -5.35 -10.40
C TRP A 198 20.19 -4.92 -10.19
N TYR A 199 19.27 -5.28 -11.10
CA TYR A 199 17.85 -5.08 -10.86
C TYR A 199 17.36 -5.92 -9.67
N PHE A 200 17.80 -7.18 -9.57
CA PHE A 200 17.45 -8.07 -8.48
C PHE A 200 18.15 -7.67 -7.18
N VAL A 201 19.42 -7.28 -7.28
CA VAL A 201 20.20 -6.78 -6.13
C VAL A 201 19.58 -5.51 -5.58
N SER A 202 19.17 -4.56 -6.43
CA SER A 202 18.55 -3.30 -6.00
C SER A 202 17.19 -3.53 -5.33
N LEU A 203 16.38 -4.44 -5.84
CA LEU A 203 15.11 -4.81 -5.20
C LEU A 203 15.31 -5.44 -3.82
N THR A 204 16.30 -6.34 -3.69
CA THR A 204 16.64 -6.94 -2.40
C THR A 204 17.19 -5.90 -1.43
N ALA A 205 18.01 -4.95 -1.92
CA ALA A 205 18.53 -3.84 -1.13
C ALA A 205 17.40 -2.93 -0.62
N VAL A 206 16.43 -2.59 -1.47
CA VAL A 206 15.23 -1.82 -1.07
C VAL A 206 14.46 -2.56 0.03
N ALA A 207 14.21 -3.86 -0.13
CA ALA A 207 13.53 -4.66 0.89
C ALA A 207 14.30 -4.67 2.22
N THR A 208 15.64 -4.78 2.16
CA THR A 208 16.52 -4.76 3.33
C THR A 208 16.48 -3.41 4.03
N VAL A 209 16.67 -2.32 3.30
CA VAL A 209 16.63 -0.95 3.86
C VAL A 209 15.26 -0.66 4.48
N LEU A 210 14.19 -1.01 3.78
CA LEU A 210 12.83 -0.83 4.28
C LEU A 210 12.61 -1.58 5.60
N GLY A 211 13.02 -2.84 5.66
CA GLY A 211 12.93 -3.65 6.87
C GLY A 211 13.76 -3.10 8.03
N LEU A 212 15.00 -2.66 7.77
CA LEU A 212 15.85 -2.02 8.78
C LEU A 212 15.23 -0.72 9.31
N VAL A 213 14.74 0.15 8.41
CA VAL A 213 14.07 1.40 8.81
C VAL A 213 12.85 1.11 9.70
N LEU A 214 12.04 0.12 9.34
CA LEU A 214 10.85 -0.24 10.12
C LEU A 214 11.19 -0.90 11.46
N HIS A 215 12.35 -1.59 11.54
CA HIS A 215 12.84 -2.18 12.79
C HIS A 215 13.40 -1.11 13.74
N PHE A 216 14.34 -0.27 13.28
CA PHE A 216 15.01 0.73 14.12
C PHE A 216 14.17 1.99 14.38
N ALA A 217 13.25 2.33 13.49
CA ALA A 217 12.36 3.48 13.62
C ALA A 217 10.88 3.06 13.57
N PRO A 218 10.37 2.31 14.56
CA PRO A 218 9.01 1.78 14.54
C PRO A 218 7.93 2.87 14.48
N ASN A 219 8.28 4.10 14.88
CA ASN A 219 7.38 5.25 14.88
C ASN A 219 7.53 6.13 13.61
N ALA A 220 8.39 5.77 12.66
CA ALA A 220 8.60 6.55 11.45
C ALA A 220 7.38 6.60 10.53
N ALA A 221 6.49 5.61 10.63
CA ALA A 221 5.28 5.54 9.82
C ALA A 221 4.03 5.27 10.68
N PRO A 222 2.87 5.85 10.32
CA PRO A 222 1.59 5.51 10.93
C PRO A 222 1.29 4.01 10.85
N LYS A 223 0.58 3.46 11.86
CA LYS A 223 0.34 2.00 12.01
C LYS A 223 -0.13 1.34 10.71
N GLY A 224 -1.15 1.89 10.02
CA GLY A 224 -1.67 1.29 8.78
C GLY A 224 -0.64 1.26 7.64
N ILE A 225 0.19 2.30 7.51
CA ILE A 225 1.26 2.35 6.51
C ILE A 225 2.36 1.35 6.88
N ARG A 226 2.76 1.32 8.14
CA ARG A 226 3.77 0.38 8.63
C ARG A 226 3.39 -1.07 8.35
N GLU A 227 2.15 -1.47 8.63
CA GLU A 227 1.65 -2.82 8.35
C GLU A 227 1.78 -3.16 6.86
N GLY A 228 1.36 -2.26 5.96
CA GLY A 228 1.50 -2.44 4.51
C GLY A 228 2.96 -2.56 4.06
N LEU A 229 3.86 -1.76 4.63
CA LEU A 229 5.29 -1.80 4.32
C LEU A 229 5.95 -3.11 4.82
N VAL A 230 5.59 -3.58 6.03
CA VAL A 230 6.10 -4.85 6.58
C VAL A 230 5.64 -6.03 5.73
N ASP A 231 4.36 -6.10 5.38
CA ASP A 231 3.83 -7.18 4.54
C ASP A 231 4.54 -7.22 3.19
N SER A 232 4.73 -6.06 2.58
CA SER A 232 5.40 -5.98 1.28
C SER A 232 6.87 -6.38 1.37
N SER A 233 7.60 -5.95 2.40
CA SER A 233 9.01 -6.32 2.57
C SER A 233 9.19 -7.84 2.67
N ARG A 234 8.23 -8.54 3.27
CA ARG A 234 8.24 -10.02 3.37
C ARG A 234 8.01 -10.71 2.02
N ILE A 235 7.24 -10.09 1.12
CA ILE A 235 6.90 -10.66 -0.19
C ILE A 235 8.01 -10.38 -1.22
N PHE A 236 8.73 -9.28 -1.08
CA PHE A 236 9.71 -8.83 -2.08
C PHE A 236 10.81 -9.85 -2.37
N VAL A 237 11.43 -10.41 -1.33
CA VAL A 237 12.56 -11.32 -1.52
C VAL A 237 12.12 -12.64 -2.16
N PRO A 238 11.04 -13.32 -1.70
CA PRO A 238 10.52 -14.49 -2.40
C PRO A 238 10.10 -14.18 -3.84
N ALA A 239 9.45 -13.04 -4.08
CA ALA A 239 9.05 -12.64 -5.42
C ALA A 239 10.26 -12.40 -6.34
N THR A 240 11.32 -11.78 -5.83
CA THR A 240 12.58 -11.56 -6.56
C THR A 240 13.27 -12.90 -6.85
N ALA A 241 13.30 -13.83 -5.91
CA ALA A 241 13.85 -15.18 -6.10
C ALA A 241 13.09 -15.94 -7.21
N ILE A 242 11.76 -15.86 -7.19
CA ILE A 242 10.91 -16.46 -8.25
C ILE A 242 11.21 -15.78 -9.59
N ALA A 243 11.33 -14.45 -9.64
CA ALA A 243 11.62 -13.73 -10.86
C ALA A 243 12.97 -14.16 -11.48
N ILE A 244 14.00 -14.39 -10.69
CA ILE A 244 15.29 -14.90 -11.19
C ILE A 244 15.11 -16.22 -11.95
N PHE A 245 14.24 -17.12 -11.49
CA PHE A 245 13.98 -18.38 -12.19
C PHE A 245 13.38 -18.17 -13.58
N PHE A 246 12.55 -17.16 -13.76
CA PHE A 246 11.99 -16.84 -15.09
C PHE A 246 12.99 -16.19 -16.05
N PHE A 247 14.03 -15.56 -15.52
CA PHE A 247 15.07 -14.87 -16.29
C PHE A 247 16.42 -15.59 -16.29
N THR A 248 16.45 -16.88 -15.97
CA THR A 248 17.70 -17.68 -15.94
C THR A 248 18.44 -17.70 -17.26
N ASN A 249 17.74 -17.57 -18.39
CA ASN A 249 18.38 -17.55 -19.73
C ASN A 249 19.15 -16.25 -20.00
N ASP A 250 18.83 -15.17 -19.28
CA ASP A 250 19.44 -13.85 -19.44
C ASP A 250 20.54 -13.57 -18.39
N LEU A 251 20.68 -14.46 -17.42
CA LEU A 251 21.64 -14.36 -16.32
C LEU A 251 22.78 -15.39 -16.47
N SER A 252 24.01 -14.95 -16.25
CA SER A 252 25.11 -15.89 -16.07
C SER A 252 25.00 -16.60 -14.71
N TYR A 253 25.62 -17.77 -14.58
CA TYR A 253 25.67 -18.48 -13.29
C TYR A 253 26.30 -17.64 -12.17
N THR A 254 27.28 -16.80 -12.51
CA THR A 254 27.93 -15.86 -11.59
C THR A 254 26.94 -14.79 -11.12
N ASP A 255 26.15 -14.24 -12.03
CA ASP A 255 25.14 -13.21 -11.72
C ASP A 255 24.03 -13.79 -10.81
N ALA A 256 23.52 -14.96 -11.14
CA ALA A 256 22.56 -15.66 -10.30
C ALA A 256 23.14 -15.91 -8.90
N GLY A 257 24.40 -16.33 -8.82
CA GLY A 257 25.11 -16.52 -7.55
C GLY A 257 25.19 -15.22 -6.72
N ILE A 258 25.51 -14.10 -7.34
CA ILE A 258 25.52 -12.77 -6.68
C ILE A 258 24.15 -12.43 -6.12
N ALA A 259 23.09 -12.56 -6.94
CA ALA A 259 21.74 -12.25 -6.50
C ALA A 259 21.30 -13.12 -5.32
N PHE A 260 21.53 -14.44 -5.38
CA PHE A 260 21.21 -15.35 -4.27
C PHE A 260 22.06 -15.09 -3.01
N ALA A 261 23.34 -14.70 -3.16
CA ALA A 261 24.16 -14.30 -2.02
C ALA A 261 23.60 -13.09 -1.29
N VAL A 262 23.17 -12.04 -2.03
CA VAL A 262 22.54 -10.84 -1.45
C VAL A 262 21.21 -11.19 -0.76
N MET A 263 20.39 -12.04 -1.36
CA MET A 263 19.15 -12.54 -0.74
C MET A 263 19.41 -13.33 0.54
N SER A 264 20.48 -14.15 0.55
CA SER A 264 20.88 -14.93 1.74
C SER A 264 21.30 -14.00 2.87
N VAL A 265 22.07 -12.95 2.59
CA VAL A 265 22.44 -11.92 3.58
C VAL A 265 21.18 -11.24 4.13
N HIS A 266 20.23 -10.87 3.27
CA HIS A 266 18.95 -10.33 3.71
C HIS A 266 18.21 -11.30 4.65
N ALA A 267 18.07 -12.56 4.27
CA ALA A 267 17.41 -13.58 5.09
C ALA A 267 18.07 -13.77 6.46
N ILE A 268 19.41 -13.81 6.51
CA ILE A 268 20.17 -13.91 7.76
C ILE A 268 19.91 -12.68 8.65
N LEU A 269 20.01 -11.48 8.08
CA LEU A 269 19.73 -10.23 8.81
C LEU A 269 18.32 -10.22 9.42
N PHE A 270 17.32 -10.62 8.64
CA PHE A 270 15.94 -10.66 9.14
C PHE A 270 15.69 -11.75 10.16
N THR A 271 16.35 -12.89 10.06
CA THR A 271 16.27 -13.95 11.08
C THR A 271 16.92 -13.51 12.39
N TRP A 272 17.97 -12.70 12.31
CA TRP A 272 18.66 -12.18 13.49
C TRP A 272 17.92 -11.02 14.17
N LEU A 273 17.16 -10.24 13.42
CA LEU A 273 16.40 -9.06 13.90
C LEU A 273 15.01 -9.41 14.47
N ASN A 274 14.46 -10.60 14.19
CA ASN A 274 13.19 -11.10 14.71
C ASN A 274 13.37 -12.07 15.85
#